data_e154d68498be317c55e687a487852530
#
_entry.id   e154d68498be317c55e687a487852530
#
_cell.length_a   1.000
_cell.length_b   1.000
_cell.length_c   1.000
_cell.angle_alpha   90.00
_cell.angle_beta   90.00
_cell.angle_gamma   90.00
#
_symmetry.space_group_name_H-M   'P 1'
#
loop_
_entity.id
_entity.type
_entity.pdbx_description
1 polymer ?
#
loop_
_entity_poly.entity_id
_entity_poly.type
_entity_poly.pdbx_seq_one_letter_code
_entity_poly.pdbx_strand_id
1 'polypeptide(L)'
;MRIGVLTGGGDCPGLNAVIRAVVRKGVATYGHEFVGFRDGWKGPLEGLSRPLDIADVRGILPRGGTILGSSRTNPFKIENGVERIKDNLAAQGVDALIAIGGEDTLGVATQLYELGVHVVGVPKTIDNDLGATDYTFGFDTAVNIAMEAIDRLHTTAESHHRTLVVEVMGRHAGWIALHAGLAGGANVILLPERQFDVDQVAGYVEKRFQHQYAPIVVVAEGAQPLDGQMVLANQELDSFGHVRLGGIGQWLAEQLEAKTGKEARTVVLGHIQRGGTPTAFDRVLATRLGLQAIDAVHEGDWGKMVAMQSTDIVRVPLAEATRELKTVPLERYAEAEVCLFYTSDAADDKAR
;
A
#
# COMPACT_ATOMS: atom_id res chain seq x y z
N MET A 1 12.00 -16.26 24.94
CA MET A 1 12.02 -14.79 24.72
C MET A 1 10.61 -14.26 24.83
N ARG A 2 10.49 -13.03 25.26
CA ARG A 2 9.23 -12.25 25.22
C ARG A 2 9.29 -11.25 24.08
N ILE A 3 8.39 -11.36 23.14
CA ILE A 3 8.46 -10.65 21.85
C ILE A 3 7.31 -9.66 21.72
N GLY A 4 7.65 -8.41 21.45
CA GLY A 4 6.69 -7.37 21.14
C GLY A 4 6.29 -7.38 19.66
N VAL A 5 5.00 -7.22 19.38
CA VAL A 5 4.47 -7.10 18.02
C VAL A 5 3.70 -5.79 17.89
N LEU A 6 3.96 -5.02 16.86
CA LEU A 6 3.22 -3.79 16.54
C LEU A 6 2.87 -3.71 15.07
N THR A 7 1.81 -2.95 14.77
CA THR A 7 1.37 -2.62 13.41
C THR A 7 1.28 -1.11 13.24
N GLY A 8 2.04 -0.52 12.30
CA GLY A 8 2.15 0.92 12.13
C GLY A 8 1.76 1.42 10.74
N GLY A 9 1.46 2.72 10.65
CA GLY A 9 1.05 3.38 9.42
C GLY A 9 -0.40 3.10 9.02
N GLY A 10 -0.74 3.31 7.75
CA GLY A 10 -2.07 2.97 7.23
C GLY A 10 -2.34 1.47 7.35
N ASP A 11 -3.56 1.09 7.75
CA ASP A 11 -3.94 -0.31 7.80
C ASP A 11 -4.16 -0.90 6.40
N CYS A 12 -4.11 -2.20 6.32
CA CYS A 12 -4.46 -2.94 5.10
C CYS A 12 -4.90 -4.37 5.43
N PRO A 13 -5.60 -5.04 4.50
CA PRO A 13 -5.90 -6.46 4.61
C PRO A 13 -4.61 -7.31 4.65
N GLY A 14 -4.54 -8.27 5.58
CA GLY A 14 -3.37 -9.15 5.77
C GLY A 14 -2.59 -8.94 7.07
N LEU A 15 -2.70 -7.77 7.73
CA LEU A 15 -2.05 -7.50 9.02
C LEU A 15 -2.33 -8.58 10.07
N ASN A 16 -3.59 -8.96 10.20
CA ASN A 16 -4.00 -9.99 11.16
C ASN A 16 -3.45 -11.38 10.79
N ALA A 17 -3.24 -11.66 9.50
CA ALA A 17 -2.63 -12.91 9.05
C ALA A 17 -1.16 -13.01 9.49
N VAL A 18 -0.39 -11.90 9.41
CA VAL A 18 0.98 -11.82 9.93
C VAL A 18 0.99 -12.05 11.43
N ILE A 19 0.19 -11.28 12.21
CA ILE A 19 0.12 -11.39 13.67
C ILE A 19 -0.20 -12.84 14.06
N ARG A 20 -1.18 -13.46 13.38
CA ARG A 20 -1.56 -14.86 13.63
C ARG A 20 -0.40 -15.82 13.37
N ALA A 21 0.33 -15.67 12.28
CA ALA A 21 1.44 -16.55 11.91
C ALA A 21 2.59 -16.46 12.94
N VAL A 22 2.97 -15.22 13.29
CA VAL A 22 4.00 -14.92 14.29
C VAL A 22 3.67 -15.56 15.64
N VAL A 23 2.48 -15.29 16.18
CA VAL A 23 2.09 -15.77 17.50
C VAL A 23 1.95 -17.29 17.52
N ARG A 24 1.27 -17.87 16.53
CA ARG A 24 1.06 -19.33 16.50
C ARG A 24 2.35 -20.11 16.44
N LYS A 25 3.26 -19.75 15.52
CA LYS A 25 4.55 -20.46 15.40
C LYS A 25 5.43 -20.17 16.60
N GLY A 26 5.52 -18.92 17.04
CA GLY A 26 6.37 -18.54 18.17
C GLY A 26 5.99 -19.24 19.48
N VAL A 27 4.68 -19.37 19.76
CA VAL A 27 4.21 -20.12 20.94
C VAL A 27 4.37 -21.62 20.75
N ALA A 28 3.82 -22.16 19.65
CA ALA A 28 3.74 -23.62 19.49
C ALA A 28 5.07 -24.30 19.17
N THR A 29 5.98 -23.63 18.46
CA THR A 29 7.25 -24.21 18.00
C THR A 29 8.40 -23.82 18.92
N TYR A 30 8.44 -22.55 19.36
CA TYR A 30 9.60 -21.99 20.05
C TYR A 30 9.35 -21.70 21.54
N GLY A 31 8.12 -21.80 22.03
CA GLY A 31 7.76 -21.51 23.42
C GLY A 31 7.97 -20.04 23.80
N HIS A 32 7.85 -19.12 22.84
CA HIS A 32 7.96 -17.69 23.09
C HIS A 32 6.68 -17.10 23.66
N GLU A 33 6.83 -16.04 24.46
CA GLU A 33 5.73 -15.20 24.94
C GLU A 33 5.57 -13.96 24.04
N PHE A 34 4.35 -13.47 23.90
CA PHE A 34 4.06 -12.32 23.05
C PHE A 34 3.34 -11.19 23.79
N VAL A 35 3.72 -9.98 23.41
CA VAL A 35 3.06 -8.73 23.82
C VAL A 35 2.65 -7.97 22.55
N GLY A 36 1.37 -7.68 22.41
CA GLY A 36 0.85 -6.82 21.34
C GLY A 36 0.87 -5.36 21.79
N PHE A 37 1.70 -4.54 21.18
CA PHE A 37 1.69 -3.09 21.38
C PHE A 37 0.55 -2.47 20.57
N ARG A 38 -0.21 -1.58 21.22
CA ARG A 38 -1.36 -0.91 20.63
C ARG A 38 -0.92 0.34 19.86
N ASP A 39 -1.64 0.62 18.79
CA ASP A 39 -1.54 1.86 18.04
C ASP A 39 -0.11 2.16 17.54
N GLY A 40 0.54 1.17 16.93
CA GLY A 40 1.84 1.31 16.28
C GLY A 40 2.95 1.69 17.26
N TRP A 41 3.82 2.63 16.88
CA TRP A 41 4.92 3.11 17.74
C TRP A 41 4.45 3.87 18.97
N LYS A 42 3.19 4.30 19.02
CA LYS A 42 2.60 4.88 20.24
C LYS A 42 2.60 3.86 21.39
N GLY A 43 2.34 2.59 21.07
CA GLY A 43 2.30 1.52 22.06
C GLY A 43 3.59 1.37 22.87
N PRO A 44 4.75 1.11 22.26
CA PRO A 44 6.03 1.08 22.97
C PRO A 44 6.39 2.40 23.63
N LEU A 45 6.06 3.55 23.00
CA LEU A 45 6.33 4.88 23.53
C LEU A 45 5.59 5.18 24.82
N GLU A 46 4.34 4.75 24.95
CA GLU A 46 3.45 5.03 26.08
C GLU A 46 3.24 3.80 26.99
N GLY A 47 3.88 2.66 26.69
CA GLY A 47 3.70 1.42 27.43
C GLY A 47 2.35 0.73 27.22
N LEU A 48 1.64 1.08 26.14
CA LEU A 48 0.31 0.55 25.83
C LEU A 48 0.42 -0.82 25.18
N SER A 49 0.20 -1.85 25.96
CA SER A 49 0.34 -3.23 25.49
C SER A 49 -0.72 -4.17 26.08
N ARG A 50 -0.84 -5.35 25.50
CA ARG A 50 -1.58 -6.46 26.05
C ARG A 50 -0.87 -7.78 25.75
N PRO A 51 -0.99 -8.81 26.60
CA PRO A 51 -0.55 -10.14 26.24
C PRO A 51 -1.20 -10.61 24.94
N LEU A 52 -0.48 -11.41 24.15
CA LEU A 52 -1.01 -12.10 22.97
C LEU A 52 -0.75 -13.59 23.12
N ASP A 53 -1.80 -14.39 22.93
CA ASP A 53 -1.73 -15.84 22.93
C ASP A 53 -2.45 -16.43 21.68
N ILE A 54 -2.36 -17.74 21.51
CA ILE A 54 -3.02 -18.49 20.43
C ILE A 54 -4.53 -18.24 20.43
N ALA A 55 -5.14 -18.06 21.60
CA ALA A 55 -6.56 -17.75 21.74
C ALA A 55 -6.93 -16.40 21.12
N ASP A 56 -6.08 -15.37 21.29
CA ASP A 56 -6.30 -14.01 20.78
C ASP A 56 -6.25 -13.93 19.25
N VAL A 57 -5.50 -14.84 18.64
CA VAL A 57 -5.31 -14.88 17.19
C VAL A 57 -6.21 -15.91 16.47
N ARG A 58 -7.18 -16.46 17.19
CA ARG A 58 -8.17 -17.38 16.60
C ARG A 58 -9.16 -16.63 15.72
N GLY A 59 -9.38 -17.13 14.49
CA GLY A 59 -10.38 -16.59 13.56
C GLY A 59 -10.02 -15.24 12.91
N ILE A 60 -8.84 -14.67 13.16
CA ILE A 60 -8.47 -13.36 12.62
C ILE A 60 -7.87 -13.41 11.20
N LEU A 61 -7.58 -14.60 10.65
CA LEU A 61 -6.97 -14.76 9.31
C LEU A 61 -7.72 -14.01 8.20
N PRO A 62 -9.07 -14.11 8.08
CA PRO A 62 -9.81 -13.40 7.05
C PRO A 62 -10.21 -11.97 7.44
N ARG A 63 -9.87 -11.53 8.65
CA ARG A 63 -10.29 -10.23 9.16
C ARG A 63 -9.35 -9.13 8.64
N GLY A 64 -9.92 -8.13 7.99
CA GLY A 64 -9.20 -6.90 7.60
C GLY A 64 -8.83 -6.02 8.79
N GLY A 65 -8.09 -4.94 8.52
CA GLY A 65 -7.55 -4.07 9.56
C GLY A 65 -6.55 -4.79 10.47
N THR A 66 -6.40 -4.32 11.70
CA THR A 66 -5.48 -4.89 12.69
C THR A 66 -6.11 -4.97 14.07
N ILE A 67 -5.92 -6.09 14.78
CA ILE A 67 -6.37 -6.25 16.18
C ILE A 67 -5.54 -5.43 17.18
N LEU A 68 -4.41 -4.89 16.76
CA LEU A 68 -3.51 -4.07 17.59
C LEU A 68 -3.75 -2.57 17.45
N GLY A 69 -4.53 -2.14 16.44
CA GLY A 69 -4.64 -0.74 16.08
C GLY A 69 -3.38 -0.23 15.38
N SER A 70 -3.41 0.99 14.88
CA SER A 70 -2.31 1.62 14.17
C SER A 70 -2.29 3.12 14.41
N SER A 71 -1.12 3.73 14.28
CA SER A 71 -0.95 5.18 14.33
C SER A 71 0.18 5.65 13.42
N ARG A 72 0.22 6.96 13.19
CA ARG A 72 1.34 7.65 12.54
C ARG A 72 2.22 8.36 13.56
N THR A 73 2.56 7.67 14.66
CA THR A 73 3.45 8.20 15.70
C THR A 73 4.90 8.02 15.28
N ASN A 74 5.68 9.11 15.26
CA ASN A 74 7.11 9.07 15.07
C ASN A 74 7.83 9.39 16.39
N PRO A 75 8.43 8.39 17.08
CA PRO A 75 9.06 8.59 18.37
C PRO A 75 10.30 9.50 18.32
N PHE A 76 10.95 9.62 17.15
CA PHE A 76 12.12 10.51 16.97
C PHE A 76 11.74 12.00 16.92
N LYS A 77 10.45 12.32 16.76
CA LYS A 77 9.92 13.70 16.84
C LYS A 77 9.35 14.05 18.23
N ILE A 78 9.51 13.15 19.20
CA ILE A 78 8.99 13.31 20.56
C ILE A 78 10.17 13.38 21.52
N GLU A 79 10.14 14.32 22.46
CA GLU A 79 11.18 14.48 23.47
C GLU A 79 11.38 13.20 24.26
N ASN A 80 12.63 12.74 24.35
CA ASN A 80 13.03 11.47 24.99
C ASN A 80 12.26 10.23 24.48
N GLY A 81 11.75 10.28 23.23
CA GLY A 81 10.88 9.22 22.73
C GLY A 81 11.57 7.87 22.60
N VAL A 82 12.84 7.86 22.23
CA VAL A 82 13.65 6.62 22.11
C VAL A 82 13.94 6.02 23.48
N GLU A 83 14.35 6.84 24.44
CA GLU A 83 14.61 6.42 25.82
C GLU A 83 13.35 5.84 26.45
N ARG A 84 12.21 6.52 26.29
CA ARG A 84 10.91 6.03 26.76
C ARG A 84 10.54 4.66 26.17
N ILE A 85 10.81 4.44 24.89
CA ILE A 85 10.60 3.12 24.27
C ILE A 85 11.48 2.08 24.93
N LYS A 86 12.79 2.34 25.08
CA LYS A 86 13.73 1.41 25.72
C LYS A 86 13.33 1.08 27.15
N ASP A 87 12.97 2.08 27.93
CA ASP A 87 12.53 1.91 29.31
C ASP A 87 11.24 1.06 29.40
N ASN A 88 10.28 1.32 28.53
CA ASN A 88 9.02 0.56 28.49
C ASN A 88 9.22 -0.89 28.04
N LEU A 89 10.13 -1.15 27.07
CA LEU A 89 10.49 -2.50 26.65
C LEU A 89 11.16 -3.25 27.80
N ALA A 90 12.13 -2.63 28.47
CA ALA A 90 12.82 -3.20 29.64
C ALA A 90 11.85 -3.48 30.81
N ALA A 91 10.98 -2.52 31.14
CA ALA A 91 9.99 -2.66 32.20
C ALA A 91 9.00 -3.80 31.96
N GLN A 92 8.69 -4.10 30.69
CA GLN A 92 7.81 -5.19 30.30
C GLN A 92 8.56 -6.49 29.97
N GLY A 93 9.89 -6.51 30.11
CA GLY A 93 10.73 -7.67 29.82
C GLY A 93 10.67 -8.11 28.35
N VAL A 94 10.54 -7.17 27.42
CA VAL A 94 10.49 -7.44 25.97
C VAL A 94 11.91 -7.53 25.43
N ASP A 95 12.27 -8.69 24.91
CA ASP A 95 13.61 -8.99 24.38
C ASP A 95 13.80 -8.50 22.94
N ALA A 96 12.73 -8.50 22.14
CA ALA A 96 12.77 -8.16 20.73
C ALA A 96 11.40 -7.64 20.21
N LEU A 97 11.42 -6.93 19.08
CA LEU A 97 10.24 -6.40 18.40
C LEU A 97 10.07 -7.01 17.00
N ILE A 98 8.83 -7.26 16.63
CA ILE A 98 8.42 -7.44 15.21
C ILE A 98 7.60 -6.21 14.83
N ALA A 99 8.16 -5.37 13.96
CA ALA A 99 7.52 -4.16 13.45
C ALA A 99 6.90 -4.43 12.07
N ILE A 100 5.58 -4.34 11.99
CA ILE A 100 4.81 -4.59 10.77
C ILE A 100 4.33 -3.25 10.23
N GLY A 101 4.86 -2.81 9.06
CA GLY A 101 4.49 -1.50 8.54
C GLY A 101 5.11 -1.15 7.20
N GLY A 102 4.78 0.06 6.73
CA GLY A 102 5.35 0.67 5.53
C GLY A 102 6.66 1.40 5.82
N GLU A 103 7.09 2.25 4.88
CA GLU A 103 8.34 3.00 4.91
C GLU A 103 8.57 3.69 6.26
N ASP A 104 7.62 4.52 6.71
CA ASP A 104 7.72 5.26 7.96
C ASP A 104 7.94 4.35 9.18
N THR A 105 7.21 3.23 9.24
CA THR A 105 7.29 2.29 10.38
C THR A 105 8.61 1.54 10.38
N LEU A 106 9.06 1.10 9.21
CA LEU A 106 10.32 0.38 9.04
C LEU A 106 11.53 1.33 9.18
N GLY A 107 11.39 2.59 8.78
CA GLY A 107 12.40 3.62 9.00
C GLY A 107 12.65 3.87 10.50
N VAL A 108 11.59 3.95 11.30
CA VAL A 108 11.72 3.99 12.78
C VAL A 108 12.36 2.71 13.31
N ALA A 109 11.96 1.53 12.80
CA ALA A 109 12.56 0.24 13.20
C ALA A 109 14.07 0.18 12.90
N THR A 110 14.50 0.69 11.74
CA THR A 110 15.91 0.77 11.34
C THR A 110 16.71 1.63 12.35
N GLN A 111 16.24 2.84 12.64
CA GLN A 111 16.92 3.74 13.59
C GLN A 111 16.97 3.16 15.00
N LEU A 112 15.89 2.50 15.48
CA LEU A 112 15.87 1.84 16.78
C LEU A 112 16.85 0.66 16.83
N TYR A 113 16.99 -0.10 15.75
CA TYR A 113 17.99 -1.17 15.64
C TYR A 113 19.42 -0.64 15.76
N GLU A 114 19.74 0.46 15.07
CA GLU A 114 21.05 1.14 15.18
C GLU A 114 21.34 1.63 16.60
N LEU A 115 20.32 1.91 17.38
CA LEU A 115 20.38 2.30 18.78
C LEU A 115 20.31 1.10 19.76
N GLY A 116 20.43 -0.13 19.27
CA GLY A 116 20.57 -1.35 20.05
C GLY A 116 19.26 -2.05 20.43
N VAL A 117 18.12 -1.67 19.83
CA VAL A 117 16.86 -2.41 20.00
C VAL A 117 16.83 -3.58 19.02
N HIS A 118 16.57 -4.80 19.49
CA HIS A 118 16.42 -5.97 18.63
C HIS A 118 15.08 -5.87 17.87
N VAL A 119 15.15 -5.75 16.55
CA VAL A 119 13.97 -5.57 15.69
C VAL A 119 14.07 -6.40 14.42
N VAL A 120 12.94 -6.98 14.03
CA VAL A 120 12.70 -7.57 12.70
C VAL A 120 11.51 -6.86 12.05
N GLY A 121 11.65 -6.47 10.78
CA GLY A 121 10.62 -5.79 9.99
C GLY A 121 9.79 -6.75 9.15
N VAL A 122 8.50 -6.40 8.96
CA VAL A 122 7.60 -7.06 8.01
C VAL A 122 6.99 -6.01 7.10
N PRO A 123 7.17 -6.11 5.77
CA PRO A 123 6.72 -5.10 4.82
C PRO A 123 5.20 -5.12 4.66
N LYS A 124 4.56 -3.99 4.94
CA LYS A 124 3.13 -3.79 4.82
C LYS A 124 2.84 -2.44 4.15
N THR A 125 2.29 -2.47 2.96
CA THR A 125 1.71 -1.31 2.29
C THR A 125 0.80 -1.78 1.16
N ILE A 126 -0.27 -1.03 0.88
CA ILE A 126 -1.08 -1.28 -0.32
C ILE A 126 -0.43 -0.70 -1.57
N ASP A 127 0.50 0.24 -1.42
CA ASP A 127 1.11 0.96 -2.54
C ASP A 127 2.21 0.15 -3.26
N ASN A 128 2.65 -0.98 -2.68
CA ASN A 128 3.72 -1.85 -3.18
C ASN A 128 5.03 -1.09 -3.47
N ASP A 129 5.32 -0.08 -2.69
CA ASP A 129 6.38 0.92 -2.91
C ASP A 129 7.64 0.71 -2.06
N LEU A 130 7.72 -0.38 -1.27
CA LEU A 130 8.90 -0.71 -0.49
C LEU A 130 9.98 -1.39 -1.34
N GLY A 131 11.23 -0.93 -1.19
CA GLY A 131 12.39 -1.54 -1.80
C GLY A 131 12.66 -2.96 -1.30
N ALA A 132 13.54 -3.68 -1.98
CA ALA A 132 14.05 -5.01 -1.63
C ALA A 132 12.99 -6.14 -1.54
N THR A 133 11.72 -5.87 -1.85
CA THR A 133 10.65 -6.88 -1.92
C THR A 133 9.84 -6.76 -3.21
N ASP A 134 9.49 -7.86 -3.84
CA ASP A 134 8.69 -7.85 -5.08
C ASP A 134 7.24 -7.48 -4.80
N TYR A 135 6.67 -8.00 -3.70
CA TYR A 135 5.30 -7.72 -3.28
C TYR A 135 5.21 -7.43 -1.79
N THR A 136 4.34 -6.48 -1.45
CA THR A 136 3.88 -6.23 -0.09
C THR A 136 2.45 -6.75 0.06
N PHE A 137 2.12 -7.33 1.21
CA PHE A 137 0.74 -7.75 1.44
C PHE A 137 -0.18 -6.53 1.66
N GLY A 138 -1.43 -6.69 1.25
CA GLY A 138 -2.43 -5.63 1.18
C GLY A 138 -2.57 -5.03 -0.23
N PHE A 139 -1.54 -5.13 -1.05
CA PHE A 139 -1.53 -4.63 -2.42
C PHE A 139 -2.52 -5.38 -3.32
N ASP A 140 -2.44 -6.71 -3.34
CA ASP A 140 -3.32 -7.55 -4.17
C ASP A 140 -4.81 -7.32 -3.84
N THR A 141 -5.13 -7.19 -2.56
CA THR A 141 -6.50 -6.88 -2.13
C THR A 141 -6.92 -5.47 -2.58
N ALA A 142 -6.04 -4.47 -2.48
CA ALA A 142 -6.34 -3.11 -2.93
C ALA A 142 -6.57 -3.05 -4.44
N VAL A 143 -5.76 -3.76 -5.23
CA VAL A 143 -5.94 -3.92 -6.68
C VAL A 143 -7.28 -4.57 -7.00
N ASN A 144 -7.63 -5.67 -6.33
CA ASN A 144 -8.92 -6.35 -6.52
C ASN A 144 -10.11 -5.42 -6.22
N ILE A 145 -10.07 -4.68 -5.12
CA ILE A 145 -11.14 -3.72 -4.77
C ILE A 145 -11.27 -2.64 -5.83
N ALA A 146 -10.15 -2.10 -6.30
CA ALA A 146 -10.16 -1.08 -7.34
C ALA A 146 -10.67 -1.64 -8.68
N MET A 147 -10.23 -2.83 -9.08
CA MET A 147 -10.70 -3.53 -10.28
C MET A 147 -12.20 -3.79 -10.22
N GLU A 148 -12.73 -4.34 -9.12
CA GLU A 148 -14.17 -4.58 -8.96
C GLU A 148 -14.99 -3.28 -9.01
N ALA A 149 -14.44 -2.16 -8.55
CA ALA A 149 -15.08 -0.86 -8.68
C ALA A 149 -15.11 -0.42 -10.17
N ILE A 150 -14.01 -0.58 -10.89
CA ILE A 150 -13.91 -0.27 -12.32
C ILE A 150 -14.90 -1.11 -13.14
N ASP A 151 -14.98 -2.42 -12.89
CA ASP A 151 -15.92 -3.33 -13.57
C ASP A 151 -17.37 -2.85 -13.47
N ARG A 152 -17.78 -2.36 -12.29
CA ARG A 152 -19.13 -1.83 -12.08
C ARG A 152 -19.40 -0.53 -12.83
N LEU A 153 -18.34 0.23 -13.15
CA LEU A 153 -18.46 1.53 -13.80
C LEU A 153 -18.64 1.43 -15.30
N HIS A 154 -18.18 0.36 -15.96
CA HIS A 154 -18.33 0.19 -17.40
C HIS A 154 -19.78 0.32 -17.87
N THR A 155 -20.68 -0.42 -17.24
CA THR A 155 -22.11 -0.43 -17.64
C THR A 155 -22.80 0.91 -17.41
N THR A 156 -22.43 1.65 -16.36
CA THR A 156 -23.02 2.98 -16.13
C THR A 156 -22.39 4.03 -17.03
N ALA A 157 -21.10 3.94 -17.34
CA ALA A 157 -20.44 4.78 -18.32
C ALA A 157 -21.11 4.66 -19.70
N GLU A 158 -21.33 3.44 -20.16
CA GLU A 158 -22.00 3.15 -21.44
C GLU A 158 -23.45 3.64 -21.45
N SER A 159 -24.24 3.34 -20.39
CA SER A 159 -25.66 3.72 -20.32
C SER A 159 -25.89 5.23 -20.38
N HIS A 160 -24.93 6.01 -19.95
CA HIS A 160 -25.03 7.46 -19.89
C HIS A 160 -24.12 8.18 -20.92
N HIS A 161 -23.35 7.45 -21.70
CA HIS A 161 -22.41 7.99 -22.70
C HIS A 161 -21.47 9.06 -22.11
N ARG A 162 -20.89 8.76 -20.93
CA ARG A 162 -20.04 9.70 -20.19
C ARG A 162 -18.67 9.10 -19.88
N THR A 163 -17.67 9.96 -19.75
CA THR A 163 -16.35 9.57 -19.22
C THR A 163 -16.41 9.35 -17.73
N LEU A 164 -15.82 8.27 -17.22
CA LEU A 164 -15.62 8.09 -15.80
C LEU A 164 -14.13 8.14 -15.46
N VAL A 165 -13.77 9.03 -14.52
CA VAL A 165 -12.43 9.18 -13.99
C VAL A 165 -12.40 8.52 -12.62
N VAL A 166 -11.60 7.48 -12.46
CA VAL A 166 -11.47 6.70 -11.22
C VAL A 166 -10.17 7.09 -10.54
N GLU A 167 -10.27 7.82 -9.43
CA GLU A 167 -9.11 8.16 -8.62
C GLU A 167 -8.82 7.02 -7.63
N VAL A 168 -7.59 6.50 -7.68
CA VAL A 168 -7.08 5.43 -6.81
C VAL A 168 -5.92 5.92 -5.94
N MET A 169 -5.66 5.24 -4.83
CA MET A 169 -4.49 5.52 -4.00
C MET A 169 -3.20 5.21 -4.76
N GLY A 170 -2.10 5.80 -4.34
CA GLY A 170 -0.78 5.73 -4.96
C GLY A 170 -0.14 7.11 -4.97
N ARG A 171 0.62 7.42 -3.90
CA ARG A 171 1.22 8.75 -3.71
C ARG A 171 2.43 8.97 -4.61
N HIS A 172 3.39 8.07 -4.52
CA HIS A 172 4.68 8.15 -5.20
C HIS A 172 4.87 7.01 -6.19
N ALA A 173 4.02 5.98 -6.10
CA ALA A 173 4.07 4.81 -6.94
C ALA A 173 2.66 4.48 -7.48
N GLY A 174 2.56 4.29 -8.79
CA GLY A 174 1.31 4.06 -9.51
C GLY A 174 0.91 2.58 -9.64
N TRP A 175 1.44 1.70 -8.79
CA TRP A 175 1.20 0.25 -8.91
C TRP A 175 -0.28 -0.14 -8.86
N ILE A 176 -1.07 0.47 -7.96
CA ILE A 176 -2.51 0.19 -7.87
C ILE A 176 -3.21 0.64 -9.15
N ALA A 177 -2.92 1.87 -9.62
CA ALA A 177 -3.52 2.40 -10.84
C ALA A 177 -3.19 1.54 -12.06
N LEU A 178 -1.91 1.13 -12.19
CA LEU A 178 -1.46 0.27 -13.29
C LEU A 178 -2.18 -1.07 -13.28
N HIS A 179 -2.12 -1.79 -12.16
CA HIS A 179 -2.66 -3.15 -12.08
C HIS A 179 -4.19 -3.16 -12.13
N ALA A 180 -4.86 -2.28 -11.38
CA ALA A 180 -6.32 -2.23 -11.37
C ALA A 180 -6.88 -1.67 -12.68
N GLY A 181 -6.21 -0.67 -13.28
CA GLY A 181 -6.60 -0.12 -14.57
C GLY A 181 -6.46 -1.14 -15.69
N LEU A 182 -5.35 -1.87 -15.73
CA LEU A 182 -5.12 -2.92 -16.73
C LEU A 182 -6.11 -4.08 -16.55
N ALA A 183 -6.28 -4.58 -15.34
CA ALA A 183 -7.19 -5.69 -15.03
C ALA A 183 -8.66 -5.31 -15.21
N GLY A 184 -9.05 -4.07 -14.91
CA GLY A 184 -10.41 -3.55 -15.05
C GLY A 184 -10.70 -2.97 -16.45
N GLY A 185 -9.78 -3.07 -17.42
CA GLY A 185 -10.01 -2.63 -18.80
C GLY A 185 -10.16 -1.10 -18.95
N ALA A 186 -9.43 -0.33 -18.16
CA ALA A 186 -9.37 1.12 -18.33
C ALA A 186 -8.80 1.49 -19.71
N ASN A 187 -9.22 2.63 -20.24
CA ASN A 187 -8.75 3.12 -21.53
C ASN A 187 -7.51 4.01 -21.41
N VAL A 188 -7.37 4.67 -20.26
CA VAL A 188 -6.23 5.51 -19.92
C VAL A 188 -5.84 5.24 -18.48
N ILE A 189 -4.54 5.12 -18.21
CA ILE A 189 -3.98 4.99 -16.85
C ILE A 189 -2.94 6.08 -16.65
N LEU A 190 -3.07 6.87 -15.57
CA LEU A 190 -2.20 7.98 -15.26
C LEU A 190 -1.48 7.72 -13.94
N LEU A 191 -0.15 7.76 -13.98
CA LEU A 191 0.74 7.38 -12.88
C LEU A 191 1.55 8.58 -12.36
N PRO A 192 1.99 8.57 -11.09
CA PRO A 192 2.91 9.58 -10.57
C PRO A 192 4.27 9.61 -11.30
N GLU A 193 4.72 8.46 -11.79
CA GLU A 193 6.02 8.28 -12.44
C GLU A 193 6.12 8.96 -13.80
N ARG A 194 5.01 9.31 -14.41
CA ARG A 194 4.96 9.95 -15.72
C ARG A 194 3.95 11.09 -15.74
N GLN A 195 4.43 12.30 -15.93
CA GLN A 195 3.56 13.46 -16.17
C GLN A 195 2.73 13.24 -17.45
N PHE A 196 1.49 13.70 -17.43
CA PHE A 196 0.56 13.52 -18.54
C PHE A 196 0.11 14.85 -19.15
N ASP A 197 -0.14 14.81 -20.46
CA ASP A 197 -0.73 15.91 -21.20
C ASP A 197 -2.25 15.74 -21.25
N VAL A 198 -2.99 16.73 -20.74
CA VAL A 198 -4.45 16.72 -20.71
C VAL A 198 -5.06 16.75 -22.11
N ASP A 199 -4.42 17.44 -23.06
CA ASP A 199 -4.91 17.50 -24.45
C ASP A 199 -4.78 16.14 -25.13
N GLN A 200 -3.69 15.43 -24.84
CA GLN A 200 -3.51 14.07 -25.32
C GLN A 200 -4.56 13.12 -24.73
N VAL A 201 -4.81 13.21 -23.43
CA VAL A 201 -5.85 12.39 -22.75
C VAL A 201 -7.24 12.69 -23.34
N ALA A 202 -7.58 13.98 -23.56
CA ALA A 202 -8.83 14.38 -24.18
C ALA A 202 -8.97 13.79 -25.61
N GLY A 203 -7.90 13.81 -26.40
CA GLY A 203 -7.90 13.19 -27.74
C GLY A 203 -8.19 11.68 -27.71
N TYR A 204 -7.68 10.94 -26.72
CA TYR A 204 -8.01 9.52 -26.55
C TYR A 204 -9.46 9.30 -26.14
N VAL A 205 -9.97 10.12 -25.23
CA VAL A 205 -11.38 10.11 -24.82
C VAL A 205 -12.30 10.35 -26.01
N GLU A 206 -12.02 11.35 -26.85
CA GLU A 206 -12.80 11.65 -28.06
C GLU A 206 -12.80 10.49 -29.07
N LYS A 207 -11.64 9.92 -29.35
CA LYS A 207 -11.53 8.75 -30.23
C LYS A 207 -12.38 7.59 -29.74
N ARG A 208 -12.38 7.34 -28.40
CA ARG A 208 -13.16 6.25 -27.82
C ARG A 208 -14.66 6.46 -28.06
N PHE A 209 -15.16 7.67 -27.89
CA PHE A 209 -16.56 7.98 -28.17
C PHE A 209 -16.92 7.78 -29.64
N GLN A 210 -16.00 7.99 -30.60
CA GLN A 210 -16.24 7.70 -32.04
C GLN A 210 -16.51 6.22 -32.29
N HIS A 211 -15.96 5.32 -31.49
CA HIS A 211 -16.19 3.88 -31.53
C HIS A 211 -17.38 3.42 -30.65
N GLN A 212 -18.24 4.34 -30.20
CA GLN A 212 -19.47 4.08 -29.42
C GLN A 212 -19.24 3.46 -28.02
N TYR A 213 -18.06 3.60 -27.45
CA TYR A 213 -17.77 3.15 -26.10
C TYR A 213 -17.47 4.34 -25.18
N ALA A 214 -17.98 4.28 -23.97
CA ALA A 214 -17.68 5.29 -22.96
C ALA A 214 -16.33 5.00 -22.28
N PRO A 215 -15.40 5.95 -22.25
CA PRO A 215 -14.07 5.71 -21.70
C PRO A 215 -14.02 5.71 -20.19
N ILE A 216 -13.16 4.86 -19.63
CA ILE A 216 -12.74 4.89 -18.23
C ILE A 216 -11.28 5.32 -18.16
N VAL A 217 -11.02 6.33 -17.34
CA VAL A 217 -9.70 6.86 -17.03
C VAL A 217 -9.38 6.53 -15.59
N VAL A 218 -8.30 5.79 -15.33
CA VAL A 218 -7.80 5.53 -13.98
C VAL A 218 -6.65 6.47 -13.68
N VAL A 219 -6.69 7.18 -12.57
CA VAL A 219 -5.66 8.13 -12.17
C VAL A 219 -5.21 7.87 -10.73
N ALA A 220 -3.90 7.73 -10.52
CA ALA A 220 -3.34 7.68 -9.17
C ALA A 220 -3.41 9.07 -8.52
N GLU A 221 -3.69 9.14 -7.21
CA GLU A 221 -3.81 10.41 -6.47
C GLU A 221 -2.57 11.29 -6.55
N GLY A 222 -1.40 10.71 -6.82
CA GLY A 222 -0.12 11.42 -6.99
C GLY A 222 0.24 11.77 -8.43
N ALA A 223 -0.60 11.44 -9.41
CA ALA A 223 -0.34 11.78 -10.82
C ALA A 223 -0.32 13.29 -11.05
N GLN A 224 0.51 13.76 -12.01
CA GLN A 224 0.72 15.18 -12.26
C GLN A 224 0.57 15.52 -13.73
N PRO A 225 -0.19 16.58 -14.09
CA PRO A 225 -0.20 17.11 -15.44
C PRO A 225 1.12 17.79 -15.78
N LEU A 226 1.48 17.86 -17.09
CA LEU A 226 2.70 18.51 -17.57
C LEU A 226 2.81 19.98 -17.15
N ASP A 227 1.70 20.71 -17.22
CA ASP A 227 1.65 22.17 -16.94
C ASP A 227 1.14 22.48 -15.52
N GLY A 228 1.01 21.46 -14.68
CA GLY A 228 0.39 21.58 -13.37
C GLY A 228 1.30 21.26 -12.21
N GLN A 229 0.95 21.82 -11.05
CA GLN A 229 1.48 21.37 -9.77
C GLN A 229 0.62 20.21 -9.27
N MET A 230 1.22 19.39 -8.39
CA MET A 230 0.49 18.33 -7.68
C MET A 230 -0.81 18.87 -7.08
N VAL A 231 -1.93 18.23 -7.38
CA VAL A 231 -3.23 18.61 -6.80
C VAL A 231 -3.28 18.14 -5.36
N LEU A 232 -3.36 19.08 -4.44
CA LEU A 232 -3.35 18.85 -3.00
C LEU A 232 -4.75 19.02 -2.42
N ALA A 233 -5.22 18.01 -1.70
CA ALA A 233 -6.46 18.11 -0.93
C ALA A 233 -6.31 19.05 0.27
N ASN A 234 -5.11 19.09 0.88
CA ASN A 234 -4.74 20.01 1.96
C ASN A 234 -3.22 20.21 1.98
N GLN A 235 -2.77 21.40 2.37
CA GLN A 235 -1.33 21.73 2.50
C GLN A 235 -0.76 21.36 3.88
N GLU A 236 -1.58 20.86 4.82
CA GLU A 236 -1.10 20.41 6.13
C GLU A 236 -0.26 19.13 6.00
N LEU A 237 0.90 19.14 6.67
CA LEU A 237 1.78 17.99 6.75
C LEU A 237 1.38 17.06 7.91
N ASP A 238 1.47 15.75 7.68
CA ASP A 238 1.35 14.78 8.76
C ASP A 238 2.64 14.68 9.61
N SER A 239 2.65 13.81 10.63
CA SER A 239 3.79 13.65 11.54
C SER A 239 5.07 13.15 10.89
N PHE A 240 5.01 12.62 9.67
CA PHE A 240 6.16 12.20 8.87
C PHE A 240 6.55 13.23 7.80
N GLY A 241 5.74 14.28 7.60
CA GLY A 241 6.01 15.37 6.64
C GLY A 241 5.33 15.19 5.29
N HIS A 242 4.31 14.34 5.22
CA HIS A 242 3.57 14.09 3.98
C HIS A 242 2.35 15.01 3.86
N VAL A 243 2.17 15.60 2.68
CA VAL A 243 0.96 16.35 2.31
C VAL A 243 -0.22 15.41 2.03
N ARG A 244 -1.44 15.87 2.23
CA ARG A 244 -2.63 15.14 1.80
C ARG A 244 -2.87 15.36 0.31
N LEU A 245 -2.78 14.28 -0.47
CA LEU A 245 -3.14 14.25 -1.88
C LEU A 245 -4.63 14.02 -2.06
N GLY A 246 -5.12 14.24 -3.27
CA GLY A 246 -6.48 13.95 -3.70
C GLY A 246 -7.10 15.12 -4.46
N GLY A 247 -8.12 14.78 -5.26
CA GLY A 247 -8.81 15.74 -6.10
C GLY A 247 -8.31 15.83 -7.53
N ILE A 248 -7.23 15.12 -7.89
CA ILE A 248 -6.75 15.04 -9.27
C ILE A 248 -7.81 14.47 -10.20
N GLY A 249 -8.58 13.48 -9.74
CA GLY A 249 -9.66 12.89 -10.51
C GLY A 249 -10.77 13.88 -10.82
N GLN A 250 -11.17 14.70 -9.84
CA GLN A 250 -12.18 15.75 -10.06
C GLN A 250 -11.66 16.81 -11.02
N TRP A 251 -10.45 17.31 -10.78
CA TRP A 251 -9.82 18.28 -11.66
C TRP A 251 -9.71 17.76 -13.10
N LEU A 252 -9.27 16.50 -13.28
CA LEU A 252 -9.13 15.88 -14.60
C LEU A 252 -10.51 15.74 -15.30
N ALA A 253 -11.54 15.32 -14.58
CA ALA A 253 -12.89 15.21 -15.14
C ALA A 253 -13.39 16.56 -15.67
N GLU A 254 -13.20 17.66 -14.92
CA GLU A 254 -13.56 19.01 -15.33
C GLU A 254 -12.80 19.45 -16.59
N GLN A 255 -11.49 19.14 -16.68
CA GLN A 255 -10.68 19.43 -17.86
C GLN A 255 -11.16 18.63 -19.09
N LEU A 256 -11.43 17.33 -18.91
CA LEU A 256 -11.92 16.49 -19.99
C LEU A 256 -13.30 16.94 -20.50
N GLU A 257 -14.22 17.28 -19.60
CA GLU A 257 -15.54 17.81 -19.97
C GLU A 257 -15.41 19.13 -20.74
N ALA A 258 -14.55 20.04 -20.31
CA ALA A 258 -14.32 21.32 -20.96
C ALA A 258 -13.71 21.16 -22.39
N LYS A 259 -12.81 20.19 -22.57
CA LYS A 259 -12.10 19.99 -23.85
C LYS A 259 -12.92 19.17 -24.86
N THR A 260 -13.62 18.13 -24.41
CA THR A 260 -14.35 17.21 -25.29
C THR A 260 -15.82 17.57 -25.48
N GLY A 261 -16.38 18.43 -24.63
CA GLY A 261 -17.82 18.70 -24.59
C GLY A 261 -18.67 17.48 -24.19
N LYS A 262 -18.04 16.41 -23.67
CA LYS A 262 -18.71 15.20 -23.19
C LYS A 262 -18.73 15.20 -21.68
N GLU A 263 -19.87 14.81 -21.10
CA GLU A 263 -20.01 14.70 -19.65
C GLU A 263 -18.94 13.80 -19.04
N ALA A 264 -18.26 14.28 -18.00
CA ALA A 264 -17.29 13.51 -17.23
C ALA A 264 -17.64 13.50 -15.74
N ARG A 265 -17.44 12.38 -15.08
CA ARG A 265 -17.69 12.23 -13.64
C ARG A 265 -16.53 11.53 -12.97
N THR A 266 -16.31 11.88 -11.71
CA THR A 266 -15.24 11.30 -10.89
C THR A 266 -15.79 10.30 -9.89
N VAL A 267 -15.04 9.23 -9.68
CA VAL A 267 -15.23 8.28 -8.59
C VAL A 267 -13.93 8.20 -7.82
N VAL A 268 -13.91 8.69 -6.58
CA VAL A 268 -12.74 8.61 -5.71
C VAL A 268 -12.88 7.38 -4.82
N LEU A 269 -12.03 6.36 -5.02
CA LEU A 269 -12.11 5.12 -4.23
C LEU A 269 -11.59 5.32 -2.80
N GLY A 270 -10.53 6.12 -2.62
CA GLY A 270 -10.02 6.48 -1.30
C GLY A 270 -9.81 5.27 -0.39
N HIS A 271 -10.23 5.39 0.86
CA HIS A 271 -9.97 4.41 1.93
C HIS A 271 -10.69 3.06 1.78
N ILE A 272 -11.66 2.89 0.86
CA ILE A 272 -12.23 1.55 0.61
C ILE A 272 -11.17 0.56 0.14
N GLN A 273 -10.10 1.02 -0.51
CA GLN A 273 -8.96 0.22 -0.95
C GLN A 273 -8.14 -0.35 0.20
N ARG A 274 -8.26 0.20 1.41
CA ARG A 274 -7.57 -0.29 2.63
C ARG A 274 -8.39 -1.31 3.41
N GLY A 275 -9.68 -1.44 3.11
CA GLY A 275 -10.63 -2.24 3.86
C GLY A 275 -10.83 -3.64 3.29
N GLY A 276 -11.78 -4.34 3.89
CA GLY A 276 -12.25 -5.63 3.40
C GLY A 276 -11.43 -6.83 3.86
N THR A 277 -11.86 -7.97 3.37
CA THR A 277 -11.24 -9.27 3.64
C THR A 277 -10.03 -9.47 2.72
N PRO A 278 -8.85 -9.87 3.24
CA PRO A 278 -7.69 -10.11 2.39
C PRO A 278 -7.95 -11.22 1.37
N THR A 279 -7.45 -11.05 0.15
CA THR A 279 -7.45 -12.08 -0.89
C THR A 279 -6.68 -13.33 -0.44
N ALA A 280 -6.84 -14.42 -1.19
CA ALA A 280 -6.04 -15.62 -0.95
C ALA A 280 -4.53 -15.35 -1.05
N PHE A 281 -4.11 -14.54 -2.03
CA PHE A 281 -2.71 -14.15 -2.21
C PHE A 281 -2.18 -13.43 -0.97
N ASP A 282 -2.84 -12.37 -0.52
CA ASP A 282 -2.42 -11.59 0.64
C ASP A 282 -2.42 -12.41 1.93
N ARG A 283 -3.39 -13.32 2.13
CA ARG A 283 -3.39 -14.23 3.30
C ARG A 283 -2.17 -15.15 3.31
N VAL A 284 -1.82 -15.73 2.16
CA VAL A 284 -0.68 -16.64 2.02
C VAL A 284 0.63 -15.87 2.19
N LEU A 285 0.79 -14.74 1.48
CA LEU A 285 1.99 -13.92 1.56
C LEU A 285 2.22 -13.41 3.00
N ALA A 286 1.20 -12.81 3.62
CA ALA A 286 1.27 -12.32 4.99
C ALA A 286 1.60 -13.44 6.00
N THR A 287 1.02 -14.64 5.82
CA THR A 287 1.34 -15.80 6.66
C THR A 287 2.80 -16.21 6.50
N ARG A 288 3.31 -16.32 5.25
CA ARG A 288 4.71 -16.69 4.98
C ARG A 288 5.70 -15.69 5.56
N LEU A 289 5.43 -14.38 5.37
CA LEU A 289 6.24 -13.31 5.95
C LEU A 289 6.24 -13.39 7.48
N GLY A 290 5.09 -13.61 8.11
CA GLY A 290 4.99 -13.76 9.56
C GLY A 290 5.77 -14.97 10.09
N LEU A 291 5.73 -16.12 9.39
CA LEU A 291 6.50 -17.30 9.74
C LEU A 291 8.02 -17.05 9.67
N GLN A 292 8.49 -16.38 8.64
CA GLN A 292 9.91 -16.03 8.49
C GLN A 292 10.37 -14.95 9.48
N ALA A 293 9.49 -14.00 9.83
CA ALA A 293 9.81 -12.98 10.80
C ALA A 293 10.06 -13.59 12.20
N ILE A 294 9.23 -14.54 12.63
CA ILE A 294 9.45 -15.21 13.92
C ILE A 294 10.67 -16.15 13.89
N ASP A 295 11.00 -16.75 12.74
CA ASP A 295 12.23 -17.52 12.58
C ASP A 295 13.46 -16.62 12.73
N ALA A 296 13.47 -15.45 12.08
CA ALA A 296 14.53 -14.47 12.22
C ALA A 296 14.72 -14.02 13.68
N VAL A 297 13.63 -13.78 14.40
CA VAL A 297 13.68 -13.46 15.84
C VAL A 297 14.26 -14.61 16.65
N HIS A 298 13.83 -15.85 16.40
CA HIS A 298 14.31 -17.03 17.14
C HIS A 298 15.80 -17.26 16.94
N GLU A 299 16.29 -17.05 15.73
CA GLU A 299 17.69 -17.22 15.32
C GLU A 299 18.58 -16.03 15.71
N GLY A 300 18.01 -14.92 16.20
CA GLY A 300 18.77 -13.71 16.54
C GLY A 300 19.24 -12.90 15.33
N ASP A 301 18.60 -13.05 14.17
CA ASP A 301 18.94 -12.33 12.93
C ASP A 301 18.25 -10.93 12.90
N TRP A 302 18.77 -10.05 13.75
CA TRP A 302 18.23 -8.72 14.00
C TRP A 302 18.56 -7.73 12.87
N GLY A 303 17.78 -6.64 12.78
CA GLY A 303 17.99 -5.59 11.79
C GLY A 303 17.65 -6.03 10.36
N LYS A 304 16.83 -7.08 10.24
CA LYS A 304 16.36 -7.61 8.96
C LYS A 304 14.89 -7.29 8.74
N MET A 305 14.53 -7.17 7.47
CA MET A 305 13.16 -7.24 6.98
C MET A 305 12.98 -8.58 6.26
N VAL A 306 11.87 -9.25 6.49
CA VAL A 306 11.46 -10.37 5.64
C VAL A 306 10.91 -9.83 4.32
N ALA A 307 11.29 -10.40 3.19
CA ALA A 307 10.97 -9.90 1.87
C ALA A 307 10.60 -11.04 0.92
N MET A 308 9.69 -10.80 0.00
CA MET A 308 9.42 -11.71 -1.10
C MET A 308 10.35 -11.40 -2.27
N GLN A 309 11.13 -12.37 -2.72
CA GLN A 309 11.90 -12.28 -3.94
C GLN A 309 11.58 -13.50 -4.82
N SER A 310 10.97 -13.25 -5.97
CA SER A 310 10.35 -14.28 -6.82
C SER A 310 9.29 -15.07 -6.05
N THR A 311 9.55 -16.34 -5.71
CA THR A 311 8.62 -17.18 -4.95
C THR A 311 9.04 -17.39 -3.49
N ASP A 312 10.22 -16.93 -3.12
CA ASP A 312 10.82 -17.21 -1.82
C ASP A 312 10.68 -16.03 -0.85
N ILE A 313 10.65 -16.34 0.44
CA ILE A 313 10.78 -15.34 1.48
C ILE A 313 12.20 -15.34 1.99
N VAL A 314 12.88 -14.23 1.79
CA VAL A 314 14.26 -13.98 2.19
C VAL A 314 14.35 -12.96 3.31
N ARG A 315 15.54 -12.76 3.87
CA ARG A 315 15.81 -11.71 4.87
C ARG A 315 16.79 -10.71 4.28
N VAL A 316 16.41 -9.45 4.26
CA VAL A 316 17.22 -8.35 3.74
C VAL A 316 17.49 -7.34 4.86
N PRO A 317 18.57 -6.55 4.82
CA PRO A 317 18.78 -5.48 5.80
C PRO A 317 17.59 -4.51 5.81
N LEU A 318 17.13 -4.12 7.00
CA LEU A 318 16.03 -3.14 7.17
C LEU A 318 16.31 -1.82 6.42
N ALA A 319 17.56 -1.36 6.44
CA ALA A 319 17.97 -0.13 5.76
C ALA A 319 17.77 -0.18 4.23
N GLU A 320 17.77 -1.36 3.61
CA GLU A 320 17.54 -1.51 2.17
C GLU A 320 16.06 -1.32 1.80
N ALA A 321 15.15 -1.67 2.72
CA ALA A 321 13.71 -1.56 2.51
C ALA A 321 13.23 -0.11 2.31
N THR A 322 13.91 0.82 2.95
CA THR A 322 13.54 2.25 3.01
C THR A 322 14.53 3.17 2.31
N ARG A 323 15.56 2.59 1.64
CA ARG A 323 16.58 3.38 0.92
C ARG A 323 15.99 4.08 -0.30
N GLU A 324 15.22 3.36 -1.08
CA GLU A 324 14.63 3.84 -2.31
C GLU A 324 13.20 3.33 -2.43
N LEU A 325 12.29 4.19 -2.84
CA LEU A 325 10.93 3.80 -3.16
C LEU A 325 10.91 2.96 -4.44
N LYS A 326 10.15 1.88 -4.41
CA LYS A 326 9.91 1.03 -5.57
C LYS A 326 8.77 1.61 -6.40
N THR A 327 9.12 2.40 -7.40
CA THR A 327 8.19 2.98 -8.36
C THR A 327 7.94 2.04 -9.55
N VAL A 328 6.91 2.33 -10.34
CA VAL A 328 6.59 1.56 -11.57
C VAL A 328 7.67 1.83 -12.62
N PRO A 329 8.41 0.80 -13.09
CA PRO A 329 9.32 0.97 -14.21
C PRO A 329 8.57 1.38 -15.47
N LEU A 330 9.16 2.31 -16.26
CA LEU A 330 8.52 2.78 -17.50
C LEU A 330 8.31 1.65 -18.52
N GLU A 331 9.14 0.60 -18.49
CA GLU A 331 8.97 -0.60 -19.32
C GLU A 331 7.67 -1.35 -18.98
N ARG A 332 7.33 -1.44 -17.68
CA ARG A 332 6.06 -2.04 -17.23
C ARG A 332 4.85 -1.21 -17.66
N TYR A 333 5.00 0.09 -17.63
CA TYR A 333 3.97 0.99 -18.14
C TYR A 333 3.80 0.84 -19.66
N ALA A 334 4.90 0.74 -20.41
CA ALA A 334 4.88 0.52 -21.85
C ALA A 334 4.21 -0.82 -22.24
N GLU A 335 4.38 -1.89 -21.46
CA GLU A 335 3.63 -3.15 -21.65
C GLU A 335 2.11 -2.92 -21.55
N ALA A 336 1.68 -2.12 -20.58
CA ALA A 336 0.26 -1.78 -20.42
C ALA A 336 -0.26 -0.87 -21.54
N GLU A 337 0.56 0.06 -22.04
CA GLU A 337 0.19 0.95 -23.16
C GLU A 337 -0.25 0.19 -24.42
N VAL A 338 0.28 -0.99 -24.67
CA VAL A 338 -0.15 -1.84 -25.80
C VAL A 338 -1.61 -2.26 -25.67
N CYS A 339 -2.10 -2.42 -24.42
CA CYS A 339 -3.48 -2.80 -24.13
C CYS A 339 -4.41 -1.60 -23.91
N LEU A 340 -3.81 -0.41 -23.74
CA LEU A 340 -4.53 0.84 -23.58
C LEU A 340 -4.68 1.52 -24.96
N PHE A 341 -5.69 2.36 -25.10
CA PHE A 341 -5.86 3.18 -26.33
C PHE A 341 -4.75 4.21 -26.55
N TYR A 342 -3.69 4.13 -25.76
CA TYR A 342 -2.52 5.02 -25.85
C TYR A 342 -1.64 4.76 -27.05
N THR A 343 -1.68 3.55 -27.62
CA THR A 343 -0.86 3.21 -28.78
C THR A 343 -1.66 3.32 -30.04
N SER A 344 -1.07 4.02 -30.99
CA SER A 344 -1.52 4.29 -32.34
C SER A 344 -2.46 3.23 -32.97
N ASP A 345 -3.54 3.69 -33.53
CA ASP A 345 -4.59 3.05 -34.35
C ASP A 345 -4.14 2.01 -35.40
N ALA A 346 -2.85 1.68 -35.48
CA ALA A 346 -2.31 0.82 -36.54
C ALA A 346 -2.64 -0.68 -36.36
N ALA A 347 -3.05 -1.11 -35.14
CA ALA A 347 -3.36 -2.51 -34.88
C ALA A 347 -4.86 -2.84 -35.04
N ASP A 348 -5.76 -1.93 -34.64
CA ASP A 348 -7.21 -2.13 -34.72
C ASP A 348 -7.78 -1.95 -36.15
N ASP A 349 -7.17 -1.09 -36.98
CA ASP A 349 -7.55 -0.92 -38.35
C ASP A 349 -7.21 -2.12 -39.27
N LYS A 350 -6.32 -3.01 -38.81
CA LYS A 350 -5.97 -4.25 -39.54
C LYS A 350 -6.81 -5.46 -39.18
N ALA A 351 -7.65 -5.36 -38.15
CA ALA A 351 -8.52 -6.47 -37.70
C ALA A 351 -9.96 -6.41 -38.24
N ARG A 352 -10.24 -5.51 -39.20
CA ARG A 352 -11.51 -5.44 -39.95
C ARG A 352 -11.36 -5.91 -41.39
#